data_161e08cf4ee418cef1a00becca5dbbfa
#
_entry.id   161e08cf4ee418cef1a00becca5dbbfa
#
_cell.length_a   1.000
_cell.length_b   1.000
_cell.length_c   1.000
_cell.angle_alpha   90.00
_cell.angle_beta   90.00
_cell.angle_gamma   90.00
#
_symmetry.space_group_name_H-M   'P 1'
#
loop_
_entity.id
_entity.type
_entity.pdbx_description
1 polymer ?
#
loop_
_entity_poly.entity_id
_entity_poly.type
_entity_poly.pdbx_seq_one_letter_code
_entity_poly.pdbx_strand_id
1 'polypeptide(L)'
;GTSQDHSEEILARVDSLIASDPAVASRTLISGFSFIGGQGPSYGSFIIKLKDWDDRSMIQNSDVVVGSLYMRAQKIIKEAQVLFFAPPMIPGYSASTDIEVNMQDKTGGDLNKFFDVVNDYTAALEARPEINSAKTTFNPNFPQYMIDIDAAACKKAGISPSDILTTMQGYYGGLYASNFNRFGKMYRVMIQSDPLSPVSYTHLTL
;
A
#
# COMPACT_ATOMS: atom_id res chain seq x y z
N GLY A 1 2.77 -1.11 -10.71
CA GLY A 1 1.41 -1.35 -10.30
C GLY A 1 0.88 -2.67 -10.82
N THR A 2 0.11 -3.33 -10.02
CA THR A 2 -0.60 -4.55 -10.43
C THR A 2 -2.07 -4.22 -10.68
N SER A 3 -2.79 -5.06 -11.43
CA SER A 3 -4.22 -4.92 -11.59
C SER A 3 -4.93 -5.19 -10.26
N GLN A 4 -6.13 -4.64 -10.10
CA GLN A 4 -6.95 -4.89 -8.92
C GLN A 4 -7.23 -6.37 -8.74
N ASP A 5 -7.60 -7.08 -9.81
CA ASP A 5 -7.89 -8.52 -9.78
C ASP A 5 -6.69 -9.34 -9.27
N HIS A 6 -5.49 -9.03 -9.74
CA HIS A 6 -4.28 -9.71 -9.27
C HIS A 6 -3.96 -9.39 -7.81
N SER A 7 -4.20 -8.15 -7.38
CA SER A 7 -4.06 -7.79 -5.96
C SER A 7 -5.06 -8.56 -5.09
N GLU A 8 -6.31 -8.72 -5.53
CA GLU A 8 -7.34 -9.47 -4.81
C GLU A 8 -7.00 -10.97 -4.72
N GLU A 9 -6.43 -11.55 -5.78
CA GLU A 9 -5.93 -12.92 -5.76
C GLU A 9 -4.82 -13.12 -4.71
N ILE A 10 -3.85 -12.22 -4.67
CA ILE A 10 -2.79 -12.25 -3.66
C ILE A 10 -3.38 -12.09 -2.25
N LEU A 11 -4.30 -11.15 -2.08
CA LEU A 11 -4.95 -10.90 -0.79
C LEU A 11 -5.75 -12.13 -0.32
N ALA A 12 -6.42 -12.85 -1.22
CA ALA A 12 -7.10 -14.10 -0.88
C ALA A 12 -6.12 -15.20 -0.42
N ARG A 13 -4.95 -15.27 -1.02
CA ARG A 13 -3.87 -16.19 -0.57
C ARG A 13 -3.34 -15.82 0.81
N VAL A 14 -3.14 -14.51 1.07
CA VAL A 14 -2.76 -14.01 2.40
C VAL A 14 -3.85 -14.29 3.42
N ASP A 15 -5.13 -14.08 3.08
CA ASP A 15 -6.26 -14.38 3.93
C ASP A 15 -6.30 -15.85 4.36
N SER A 16 -6.10 -16.75 3.40
CA SER A 16 -6.04 -18.19 3.66
C SER A 16 -4.89 -18.58 4.57
N LEU A 17 -3.72 -17.93 4.39
CA LEU A 17 -2.58 -18.13 5.26
C LEU A 17 -2.86 -17.69 6.70
N ILE A 18 -3.45 -16.52 6.89
CA ILE A 18 -3.82 -15.99 8.21
C ILE A 18 -4.88 -16.89 8.86
N ALA A 19 -5.90 -17.31 8.09
CA ALA A 19 -6.98 -18.19 8.56
C ALA A 19 -6.47 -19.53 9.09
N SER A 20 -5.37 -20.02 8.56
CA SER A 20 -4.80 -21.31 8.97
C SER A 20 -4.04 -21.27 10.29
N ASP A 21 -3.84 -20.08 10.89
CA ASP A 21 -3.17 -19.96 12.17
C ASP A 21 -4.15 -20.15 13.33
N PRO A 22 -3.92 -21.13 14.23
CA PRO A 22 -4.84 -21.45 15.32
C PRO A 22 -4.99 -20.33 16.36
N ALA A 23 -4.06 -19.38 16.43
CA ALA A 23 -4.13 -18.23 17.33
C ALA A 23 -5.07 -17.14 16.86
N VAL A 24 -5.48 -17.16 15.59
CA VAL A 24 -6.34 -16.13 14.99
C VAL A 24 -7.81 -16.40 15.33
N ALA A 25 -8.49 -15.41 15.91
CA ALA A 25 -9.92 -15.45 16.19
C ALA A 25 -10.74 -14.87 15.03
N SER A 26 -10.34 -13.73 14.52
CA SER A 26 -10.99 -13.07 13.39
C SER A 26 -10.01 -12.21 12.61
N ARG A 27 -10.38 -11.90 11.38
CA ARG A 27 -9.60 -11.05 10.49
C ARG A 27 -10.52 -10.18 9.64
N THR A 28 -10.08 -8.98 9.36
CA THR A 28 -10.80 -8.04 8.48
C THR A 28 -9.82 -7.59 7.40
N LEU A 29 -10.21 -7.78 6.15
CA LEU A 29 -9.49 -7.31 4.98
C LEU A 29 -9.98 -5.91 4.59
N ILE A 30 -9.04 -5.02 4.32
CA ILE A 30 -9.26 -3.70 3.73
C ILE A 30 -8.48 -3.69 2.41
N SER A 31 -9.18 -3.87 1.30
CA SER A 31 -8.59 -3.80 -0.05
C SER A 31 -8.39 -2.36 -0.47
N GLY A 32 -7.31 -2.08 -1.24
CA GLY A 32 -7.00 -0.76 -1.75
C GLY A 32 -6.41 0.21 -0.72
N PHE A 33 -6.06 -0.25 0.48
CA PHE A 33 -5.50 0.59 1.55
C PHE A 33 -4.34 -0.09 2.26
N SER A 34 -3.31 0.71 2.56
CA SER A 34 -2.20 0.32 3.42
C SER A 34 -1.98 1.37 4.50
N PHE A 35 -1.81 0.95 5.75
CA PHE A 35 -1.47 1.85 6.87
C PHE A 35 -0.13 2.57 6.69
N ILE A 36 0.77 2.02 5.85
CA ILE A 36 2.10 2.56 5.59
C ILE A 36 2.16 3.21 4.20
N GLY A 37 1.64 2.53 3.17
CA GLY A 37 1.75 2.95 1.76
C GLY A 37 0.63 3.87 1.26
N GLY A 38 -0.43 4.08 2.07
CA GLY A 38 -1.59 4.89 1.68
C GLY A 38 -2.63 4.15 0.86
N GLN A 39 -3.23 4.81 -0.13
CA GLN A 39 -4.31 4.25 -0.96
C GLN A 39 -3.83 3.90 -2.35
N GLY A 40 -4.31 2.79 -2.89
CA GLY A 40 -4.04 2.37 -4.27
C GLY A 40 -4.45 0.93 -4.55
N PRO A 41 -4.66 0.57 -5.83
CA PRO A 41 -5.14 -0.76 -6.21
C PRO A 41 -4.15 -1.90 -5.90
N SER A 42 -2.88 -1.56 -5.65
CA SER A 42 -1.82 -2.52 -5.33
C SER A 42 -1.65 -2.74 -3.81
N TYR A 43 -2.51 -2.16 -2.99
CA TYR A 43 -2.43 -2.24 -1.53
C TYR A 43 -3.57 -3.04 -0.93
N GLY A 44 -3.29 -3.64 0.22
CA GLY A 44 -4.27 -4.26 1.07
C GLY A 44 -3.75 -4.34 2.50
N SER A 45 -4.64 -4.31 3.46
CA SER A 45 -4.32 -4.45 4.88
C SER A 45 -5.25 -5.42 5.56
N PHE A 46 -4.72 -6.12 6.54
CA PHE A 46 -5.49 -7.00 7.40
C PHE A 46 -5.43 -6.49 8.85
N ILE A 47 -6.57 -6.41 9.47
CA ILE A 47 -6.67 -6.27 10.92
C ILE A 47 -6.96 -7.66 11.47
N ILE A 48 -6.01 -8.21 12.23
CA ILE A 48 -6.06 -9.56 12.75
C ILE A 48 -6.32 -9.48 14.25
N LYS A 49 -7.42 -10.09 14.70
CA LYS A 49 -7.70 -10.28 16.12
C LYS A 49 -7.27 -11.68 16.51
N LEU A 50 -6.41 -11.77 17.50
CA LEU A 50 -6.03 -13.04 18.11
C LEU A 50 -7.10 -13.49 19.11
N LYS A 51 -7.15 -14.80 19.41
CA LYS A 51 -7.98 -15.35 20.48
C LYS A 51 -7.58 -14.77 21.84
N ASP A 52 -8.42 -14.90 22.83
CA ASP A 52 -8.12 -14.44 24.18
C ASP A 52 -6.91 -15.19 24.77
N TRP A 53 -6.26 -14.60 25.75
CA TRP A 53 -5.01 -15.13 26.32
C TRP A 53 -5.18 -16.55 26.87
N ASP A 54 -6.34 -16.83 27.47
CA ASP A 54 -6.66 -18.11 28.08
C ASP A 54 -6.91 -19.23 27.03
N ASP A 55 -7.29 -18.83 25.82
CA ASP A 55 -7.55 -19.73 24.69
C ASP A 55 -6.31 -19.95 23.80
N ARG A 56 -5.19 -19.32 24.14
CA ARG A 56 -3.92 -19.45 23.43
C ARG A 56 -2.89 -20.17 24.31
N SER A 57 -2.05 -21.01 23.70
CA SER A 57 -0.90 -21.54 24.41
C SER A 57 0.14 -20.45 24.74
N MET A 58 0.93 -20.61 25.78
CA MET A 58 1.99 -19.65 26.14
C MET A 58 2.99 -19.37 25.00
N ILE A 59 3.09 -20.27 24.03
CA ILE A 59 3.95 -20.16 22.84
C ILE A 59 3.31 -19.27 21.76
N GLN A 60 2.05 -18.90 21.90
CA GLN A 60 1.28 -18.10 20.91
C GLN A 60 1.11 -16.64 21.36
N ASN A 61 2.16 -16.04 21.89
CA ASN A 61 2.14 -14.61 22.12
C ASN A 61 2.16 -13.84 20.78
N SER A 62 1.84 -12.55 20.78
CA SER A 62 1.73 -11.72 19.57
C SER A 62 2.98 -11.77 18.70
N ASP A 63 4.16 -11.71 19.30
CA ASP A 63 5.43 -11.63 18.57
C ASP A 63 5.77 -12.94 17.86
N VAL A 64 5.48 -14.08 18.54
CA VAL A 64 5.65 -15.41 17.93
C VAL A 64 4.68 -15.62 16.76
N VAL A 65 3.43 -15.19 16.92
CA VAL A 65 2.43 -15.27 15.85
C VAL A 65 2.84 -14.40 14.67
N VAL A 66 3.27 -13.15 14.91
CA VAL A 66 3.77 -12.23 13.88
C VAL A 66 4.96 -12.85 13.16
N GLY A 67 5.94 -13.37 13.88
CA GLY A 67 7.11 -14.04 13.30
C GLY A 67 6.75 -15.27 12.47
N SER A 68 5.85 -16.12 12.97
CA SER A 68 5.37 -17.31 12.27
C SER A 68 4.64 -16.95 10.95
N LEU A 69 3.70 -16.02 11.02
CA LEU A 69 2.95 -15.55 9.84
C LEU A 69 3.89 -14.92 8.80
N TYR A 70 4.85 -14.10 9.24
CA TYR A 70 5.85 -13.50 8.37
C TYR A 70 6.69 -14.56 7.64
N MET A 71 7.25 -15.53 8.36
CA MET A 71 8.06 -16.59 7.77
C MET A 71 7.28 -17.46 6.78
N ARG A 72 6.01 -17.71 7.06
CA ARG A 72 5.12 -18.48 6.17
C ARG A 72 4.75 -17.67 4.94
N ALA A 73 4.44 -16.38 5.10
CA ALA A 73 4.14 -15.48 3.98
C ALA A 73 5.31 -15.39 3.00
N GLN A 74 6.54 -15.23 3.51
CA GLN A 74 7.75 -15.17 2.69
C GLN A 74 8.01 -16.44 1.85
N LYS A 75 7.54 -17.60 2.30
CA LYS A 75 7.66 -18.85 1.53
C LYS A 75 6.63 -18.97 0.41
N ILE A 76 5.42 -18.48 0.64
CA ILE A 76 4.26 -18.74 -0.22
C ILE A 76 4.02 -17.57 -1.18
N ILE A 77 4.27 -16.33 -0.75
CA ILE A 77 3.95 -15.11 -1.50
C ILE A 77 5.26 -14.45 -1.92
N LYS A 78 5.56 -14.51 -3.21
CA LYS A 78 6.77 -13.93 -3.80
C LYS A 78 6.49 -12.65 -4.58
N GLU A 79 5.24 -12.45 -4.97
CA GLU A 79 4.79 -11.38 -5.85
C GLU A 79 4.46 -10.08 -5.10
N ALA A 80 4.37 -10.16 -3.76
CA ALA A 80 4.03 -9.02 -2.91
C ALA A 80 4.90 -8.98 -1.65
N GLN A 81 5.14 -7.78 -1.17
CA GLN A 81 5.75 -7.57 0.15
C GLN A 81 4.66 -7.64 1.21
N VAL A 82 4.73 -8.65 2.07
CA VAL A 82 3.79 -8.84 3.18
C VAL A 82 4.51 -8.56 4.49
N LEU A 83 4.00 -7.60 5.25
CA LEU A 83 4.54 -7.20 6.54
C LEU A 83 3.50 -7.49 7.63
N PHE A 84 3.95 -8.03 8.75
CA PHE A 84 3.14 -8.22 9.94
C PHE A 84 3.78 -7.47 11.10
N PHE A 85 2.98 -6.75 11.86
CA PHE A 85 3.42 -6.05 13.07
C PHE A 85 2.29 -6.01 14.09
N ALA A 86 2.67 -5.98 15.36
CA ALA A 86 1.74 -5.74 16.45
C ALA A 86 1.60 -4.23 16.68
N PRO A 87 0.40 -3.72 16.98
CA PRO A 87 0.24 -2.32 17.36
C PRO A 87 1.01 -2.03 18.65
N PRO A 88 1.51 -0.79 18.82
CA PRO A 88 2.20 -0.39 20.03
C PRO A 88 1.26 -0.47 21.24
N MET A 89 1.83 -0.74 22.42
CA MET A 89 1.07 -0.79 23.68
C MET A 89 0.43 0.56 24.04
N ILE A 90 1.02 1.67 23.57
CA ILE A 90 0.51 3.03 23.80
C ILE A 90 -0.08 3.55 22.48
N PRO A 91 -1.42 3.67 22.36
CA PRO A 91 -2.05 4.18 21.16
C PRO A 91 -1.59 5.60 20.83
N GLY A 92 -1.32 5.86 19.54
CA GLY A 92 -0.96 7.19 19.04
C GLY A 92 0.54 7.52 19.08
N TYR A 93 1.37 6.62 19.55
CA TYR A 93 2.83 6.86 19.61
C TYR A 93 3.55 6.51 18.31
N SER A 94 3.08 5.52 17.55
CA SER A 94 3.60 5.11 16.24
C SER A 94 2.65 4.09 15.63
N ALA A 95 2.83 3.73 14.37
CA ALA A 95 2.16 2.58 13.76
C ALA A 95 2.75 1.24 14.24
N SER A 96 3.98 1.25 14.76
CA SER A 96 4.70 0.11 15.33
C SER A 96 5.48 0.54 16.58
N THR A 97 6.01 -0.41 17.34
CA THR A 97 6.91 -0.15 18.49
C THR A 97 8.34 0.20 18.07
N ASP A 98 8.56 0.42 16.78
CA ASP A 98 9.87 0.52 16.17
C ASP A 98 10.37 1.97 16.10
N ILE A 99 11.67 2.12 15.81
CA ILE A 99 12.28 3.41 15.51
C ILE A 99 12.04 3.70 14.02
N GLU A 100 11.41 4.82 13.73
CA GLU A 100 11.22 5.29 12.36
C GLU A 100 12.33 6.27 11.98
N VAL A 101 12.99 5.98 10.85
CA VAL A 101 14.05 6.83 10.28
C VAL A 101 13.60 7.33 8.92
N ASN A 102 13.52 8.65 8.77
CA ASN A 102 13.19 9.30 7.50
C ASN A 102 14.47 9.64 6.74
N MET A 103 14.73 8.93 5.64
CA MET A 103 15.82 9.23 4.73
C MET A 103 15.34 10.14 3.59
N GLN A 104 16.11 11.19 3.28
CA GLN A 104 15.79 12.12 2.21
C GLN A 104 16.93 12.20 1.18
N ASP A 105 16.61 12.04 -0.08
CA ASP A 105 17.52 12.41 -1.16
C ASP A 105 17.43 13.93 -1.41
N LYS A 106 18.54 14.62 -1.15
CA LYS A 106 18.67 16.07 -1.42
C LYS A 106 19.37 16.37 -2.74
N THR A 107 19.79 15.33 -3.46
CA THR A 107 20.53 15.48 -4.71
C THR A 107 19.62 15.60 -5.93
N GLY A 108 18.38 15.10 -5.80
CA GLY A 108 17.43 14.98 -6.93
C GLY A 108 17.93 14.01 -8.01
N GLY A 109 18.77 13.05 -7.62
CA GLY A 109 19.43 12.12 -8.51
C GLY A 109 18.60 10.89 -8.89
N ASP A 110 19.32 9.84 -9.28
CA ASP A 110 18.72 8.55 -9.68
C ASP A 110 18.13 7.83 -8.47
N LEU A 111 16.84 7.50 -8.56
CA LEU A 111 16.11 6.77 -7.52
C LEU A 111 16.71 5.38 -7.22
N ASN A 112 17.31 4.71 -8.21
CA ASN A 112 17.96 3.42 -8.00
C ASN A 112 19.21 3.57 -7.14
N LYS A 113 20.01 4.61 -7.38
CA LYS A 113 21.17 4.92 -6.53
C LYS A 113 20.77 5.26 -5.10
N PHE A 114 19.67 6.00 -4.95
CA PHE A 114 19.13 6.27 -3.63
C PHE A 114 18.67 4.97 -2.94
N PHE A 115 18.04 4.06 -3.68
CA PHE A 115 17.63 2.76 -3.17
C PHE A 115 18.83 1.90 -2.71
N ASP A 116 19.94 1.92 -3.45
CA ASP A 116 21.16 1.23 -3.06
C ASP A 116 21.69 1.77 -1.73
N VAL A 117 21.72 3.10 -1.56
CA VAL A 117 22.13 3.76 -0.29
C VAL A 117 21.19 3.37 0.86
N VAL A 118 19.87 3.28 0.61
CA VAL A 118 18.89 2.83 1.62
C VAL A 118 19.14 1.39 2.02
N ASN A 119 19.44 0.51 1.06
CA ASN A 119 19.76 -0.90 1.34
C ASN A 119 21.05 -1.05 2.13
N ASP A 120 22.10 -0.32 1.75
CA ASP A 120 23.38 -0.34 2.48
C ASP A 120 23.19 0.15 3.92
N TYR A 121 22.41 1.21 4.13
CA TYR A 121 22.09 1.71 5.45
C TYR A 121 21.29 0.69 6.26
N THR A 122 20.28 0.06 5.65
CA THR A 122 19.46 -0.97 6.28
C THR A 122 20.33 -2.17 6.71
N ALA A 123 21.23 -2.62 5.84
CA ALA A 123 22.17 -3.70 6.14
C ALA A 123 23.15 -3.32 7.28
N ALA A 124 23.62 -2.07 7.30
CA ALA A 124 24.48 -1.57 8.37
C ALA A 124 23.75 -1.47 9.71
N LEU A 125 22.45 -1.18 9.70
CA LEU A 125 21.62 -1.22 10.93
C LEU A 125 21.44 -2.67 11.41
N GLU A 126 21.12 -3.61 10.52
CA GLU A 126 20.94 -5.02 10.87
C GLU A 126 22.22 -5.69 11.41
N ALA A 127 23.39 -5.15 11.06
CA ALA A 127 24.67 -5.62 11.60
C ALA A 127 24.90 -5.21 13.07
N ARG A 128 24.06 -4.33 13.63
CA ARG A 128 24.19 -3.88 15.01
C ARG A 128 23.48 -4.82 15.98
N PRO A 129 24.10 -5.16 17.13
CA PRO A 129 23.48 -6.06 18.11
C PRO A 129 22.22 -5.48 18.78
N GLU A 130 22.05 -4.15 18.75
CA GLU A 130 20.91 -3.47 19.34
C GLU A 130 19.68 -3.48 18.41
N ILE A 131 19.85 -3.80 17.11
CA ILE A 131 18.81 -3.78 16.10
C ILE A 131 18.45 -5.21 15.72
N ASN A 132 17.21 -5.58 15.98
CA ASN A 132 16.72 -6.92 15.65
C ASN A 132 16.43 -7.08 14.15
N SER A 133 15.86 -6.05 13.52
CA SER A 133 15.64 -6.01 12.07
C SER A 133 15.47 -4.57 11.61
N ALA A 134 15.87 -4.27 10.38
CA ALA A 134 15.62 -2.99 9.73
C ALA A 134 14.92 -3.24 8.38
N LYS A 135 13.93 -2.45 8.05
CA LYS A 135 13.15 -2.62 6.82
C LYS A 135 12.79 -1.30 6.20
N THR A 136 12.75 -1.26 4.88
CA THR A 136 12.24 -0.12 4.13
C THR A 136 11.01 -0.51 3.32
N THR A 137 10.09 0.42 3.15
CA THR A 137 8.94 0.29 2.25
C THR A 137 9.19 0.96 0.91
N PHE A 138 10.33 1.64 0.77
CA PHE A 138 10.70 2.31 -0.47
C PHE A 138 11.00 1.28 -1.57
N ASN A 139 10.36 1.44 -2.73
CA ASN A 139 10.58 0.60 -3.92
C ASN A 139 10.66 1.49 -5.16
N PRO A 140 11.85 1.67 -5.77
CA PRO A 140 12.02 2.50 -6.97
C PRO A 140 11.41 1.87 -8.22
N ASN A 141 11.15 0.54 -8.21
CA ASN A 141 10.60 -0.19 -9.35
C ASN A 141 9.07 -0.15 -9.40
N PHE A 142 8.42 0.72 -8.61
CA PHE A 142 6.99 0.92 -8.72
C PHE A 142 6.69 1.64 -10.05
N PRO A 143 6.07 0.99 -11.04
CA PRO A 143 5.85 1.59 -12.34
C PRO A 143 4.85 2.75 -12.22
N GLN A 144 5.27 3.92 -12.70
CA GLN A 144 4.45 5.12 -12.76
C GLN A 144 4.46 5.66 -14.20
N TYR A 145 3.33 6.18 -14.63
CA TYR A 145 3.25 6.93 -15.88
C TYR A 145 3.35 8.41 -15.58
N MET A 146 4.30 9.08 -16.22
CA MET A 146 4.38 10.54 -16.22
C MET A 146 3.52 11.05 -17.37
N ILE A 147 2.61 11.99 -17.07
CA ILE A 147 1.81 12.66 -18.08
C ILE A 147 2.49 13.99 -18.36
N ASP A 148 3.01 14.15 -19.57
CA ASP A 148 3.55 15.41 -20.06
C ASP A 148 2.51 16.08 -20.96
N ILE A 149 2.12 17.30 -20.62
CA ILE A 149 1.10 18.06 -21.32
C ILE A 149 1.77 19.20 -22.10
N ASP A 150 1.62 19.20 -23.42
CA ASP A 150 2.03 20.31 -24.28
C ASP A 150 1.15 21.54 -24.05
N ALA A 151 1.58 22.41 -23.14
CA ALA A 151 0.87 23.64 -22.81
C ALA A 151 0.71 24.59 -24.02
N ALA A 152 1.62 24.54 -25.00
CA ALA A 152 1.52 25.37 -26.20
C ALA A 152 0.44 24.87 -27.15
N ALA A 153 0.32 23.55 -27.32
CA ALA A 153 -0.77 22.93 -28.09
C ALA A 153 -2.12 23.19 -27.41
N CYS A 154 -2.20 23.03 -26.08
CA CYS A 154 -3.39 23.34 -25.30
C CYS A 154 -3.87 24.77 -25.54
N LYS A 155 -2.96 25.74 -25.45
CA LYS A 155 -3.28 27.15 -25.68
C LYS A 155 -3.79 27.42 -27.08
N LYS A 156 -3.22 26.77 -28.10
CA LYS A 156 -3.71 26.88 -29.51
C LYS A 156 -5.08 26.28 -29.67
N ALA A 157 -5.39 25.18 -28.96
CA ALA A 157 -6.69 24.54 -29.00
C ALA A 157 -7.75 25.22 -28.12
N GLY A 158 -7.37 26.23 -27.33
CA GLY A 158 -8.27 26.89 -26.38
C GLY A 158 -8.65 26.03 -25.17
N ILE A 159 -7.87 25.01 -24.85
CA ILE A 159 -8.10 24.08 -23.76
C ILE A 159 -7.13 24.37 -22.60
N SER A 160 -7.62 24.36 -21.37
CA SER A 160 -6.78 24.49 -20.20
C SER A 160 -6.05 23.17 -19.88
N PRO A 161 -4.74 23.18 -19.58
CA PRO A 161 -4.05 21.99 -19.06
C PRO A 161 -4.75 21.38 -17.83
N SER A 162 -5.37 22.23 -17.00
CA SER A 162 -6.13 21.79 -15.82
C SER A 162 -7.34 20.94 -16.21
N ASP A 163 -8.03 21.28 -17.30
CA ASP A 163 -9.21 20.53 -17.75
C ASP A 163 -8.82 19.14 -18.25
N ILE A 164 -7.65 19.04 -18.90
CA ILE A 164 -7.09 17.74 -19.32
C ILE A 164 -6.78 16.89 -18.08
N LEU A 165 -6.09 17.45 -17.09
CA LEU A 165 -5.75 16.71 -15.86
C LEU A 165 -6.99 16.26 -15.10
N THR A 166 -8.01 17.11 -14.98
CA THR A 166 -9.29 16.78 -14.33
C THR A 166 -10.02 15.66 -15.08
N THR A 167 -10.03 15.72 -16.41
CA THR A 167 -10.63 14.68 -17.23
C THR A 167 -9.90 13.35 -17.03
N MET A 168 -8.57 13.36 -17.11
CA MET A 168 -7.75 12.16 -16.87
C MET A 168 -7.93 11.61 -15.47
N GLN A 169 -8.06 12.46 -14.46
CA GLN A 169 -8.38 12.04 -13.11
C GLN A 169 -9.71 11.28 -13.06
N GLY A 170 -10.74 11.76 -13.75
CA GLY A 170 -12.04 11.07 -13.85
C GLY A 170 -11.93 9.69 -14.52
N TYR A 171 -11.03 9.54 -15.49
CA TYR A 171 -10.83 8.26 -16.18
C TYR A 171 -10.02 7.25 -15.36
N TYR A 172 -8.94 7.68 -14.73
CA TYR A 172 -7.96 6.76 -14.11
C TYR A 172 -8.00 6.70 -12.59
N GLY A 173 -8.30 7.82 -11.93
CA GLY A 173 -8.21 7.94 -10.47
C GLY A 173 -9.55 8.11 -9.77
N GLY A 174 -10.60 8.39 -10.52
CA GLY A 174 -11.88 8.82 -9.99
C GLY A 174 -11.89 10.27 -9.54
N LEU A 175 -12.95 10.98 -9.93
CA LEU A 175 -13.21 12.36 -9.58
C LEU A 175 -14.20 12.43 -8.42
N TYR A 176 -13.81 13.08 -7.33
CA TYR A 176 -14.74 13.38 -6.25
C TYR A 176 -15.72 14.45 -6.70
N ALA A 177 -17.03 14.12 -6.73
CA ALA A 177 -18.07 15.00 -7.19
C ALA A 177 -18.80 15.71 -6.02
N SER A 178 -19.22 14.96 -5.01
CA SER A 178 -19.98 15.49 -3.89
C SER A 178 -20.09 14.49 -2.73
N ASN A 179 -20.82 14.89 -1.68
CA ASN A 179 -21.26 14.00 -0.62
C ASN A 179 -22.79 13.94 -0.58
N PHE A 180 -23.32 12.82 -0.11
CA PHE A 180 -24.71 12.74 0.32
C PHE A 180 -24.84 12.08 1.70
N ASN A 181 -25.85 12.45 2.44
CA ASN A 181 -26.15 11.88 3.75
C ASN A 181 -27.28 10.87 3.63
N ARG A 182 -27.07 9.66 4.14
CA ARG A 182 -28.07 8.61 4.23
C ARG A 182 -27.84 7.75 5.46
N PHE A 183 -28.91 7.40 6.15
CA PHE A 183 -28.85 6.59 7.39
C PHE A 183 -27.91 7.15 8.46
N GLY A 184 -27.84 8.47 8.61
CA GLY A 184 -26.97 9.14 9.59
C GLY A 184 -25.47 9.08 9.25
N LYS A 185 -25.10 8.65 8.04
CA LYS A 185 -23.72 8.59 7.55
C LYS A 185 -23.56 9.43 6.30
N MET A 186 -22.36 10.02 6.15
CA MET A 186 -21.96 10.74 4.95
C MET A 186 -21.26 9.79 3.98
N TYR A 187 -21.73 9.76 2.76
CA TYR A 187 -21.15 8.98 1.65
C TYR A 187 -20.54 9.89 0.63
N ARG A 188 -19.37 9.51 0.11
CA ARG A 188 -18.72 10.22 -1.00
C ARG A 188 -19.26 9.72 -2.34
N VAL A 189 -19.52 10.65 -3.24
CA VAL A 189 -19.85 10.36 -4.64
C VAL A 189 -18.58 10.51 -5.47
N MET A 190 -18.13 9.41 -6.05
CA MET A 190 -16.98 9.38 -6.95
C MET A 190 -17.47 9.08 -8.36
N ILE A 191 -16.96 9.83 -9.34
CA ILE A 191 -17.20 9.59 -10.76
C ILE A 191 -15.94 8.97 -11.34
N GLN A 192 -16.07 7.83 -11.98
CA GLN A 192 -14.97 7.14 -12.64
C GLN A 192 -15.47 6.52 -13.94
N SER A 193 -14.59 6.42 -14.95
CA SER A 193 -14.90 5.68 -16.16
C SER A 193 -15.07 4.19 -15.87
N ASP A 194 -15.88 3.51 -16.70
CA ASP A 194 -16.05 2.07 -16.62
C ASP A 194 -14.69 1.37 -16.87
N PRO A 195 -14.25 0.46 -15.98
CA PRO A 195 -13.01 -0.30 -16.16
C PRO A 195 -12.96 -1.13 -17.44
N LEU A 196 -14.13 -1.53 -17.97
CA LEU A 196 -14.25 -2.28 -19.23
C LEU A 196 -14.15 -1.39 -20.48
N SER A 197 -14.16 -0.08 -20.32
CA SER A 197 -13.92 0.90 -21.39
C SER A 197 -12.57 1.57 -21.18
N PRO A 198 -11.43 0.83 -21.20
CA PRO A 198 -10.14 1.47 -21.08
C PRO A 198 -9.98 2.38 -22.29
N VAL A 199 -9.70 3.64 -22.03
CA VAL A 199 -9.24 4.54 -23.09
C VAL A 199 -7.93 3.94 -23.60
N SER A 200 -8.01 3.31 -24.77
CA SER A 200 -6.81 2.81 -25.44
C SER A 200 -5.90 4.01 -25.71
N TYR A 201 -4.60 3.82 -25.55
CA TYR A 201 -3.60 4.84 -25.91
C TYR A 201 -3.77 5.40 -27.31
N THR A 202 -4.43 4.66 -28.20
CA THR A 202 -4.76 5.08 -29.56
C THR A 202 -5.83 6.18 -29.64
N HIS A 203 -6.55 6.48 -28.56
CA HIS A 203 -7.58 7.52 -28.49
C HIS A 203 -7.11 8.79 -27.76
N LEU A 204 -5.88 8.80 -27.24
CA LEU A 204 -5.28 9.95 -26.56
C LEU A 204 -4.39 10.81 -27.48
N THR A 205 -4.37 10.53 -28.78
CA THR A 205 -3.73 11.42 -29.76
C THR A 205 -4.71 12.54 -30.14
N LEU A 206 -4.62 13.62 -29.39
CA LEU A 206 -5.09 14.95 -29.78
C LEU A 206 -3.92 15.81 -30.24
#